data_ff1ef519b8e912ee916e0a92f8e6c67d
#
_entry.id   ff1ef519b8e912ee916e0a92f8e6c67d
#
_cell.length_a   1.000
_cell.length_b   1.000
_cell.length_c   1.000
_cell.angle_alpha   90.00
_cell.angle_beta   90.00
_cell.angle_gamma   90.00
#
_symmetry.space_group_name_H-M   'P 1'
#
loop_
_entity.id
_entity.type
_entity.pdbx_description
1 polymer ?
#
loop_
_entity_poly.entity_id
_entity_poly.type
_entity_poly.pdbx_seq_one_letter_code
_entity_poly.pdbx_strand_id
1 'polypeptide(L)'
;VDIARALLSQPDILFLDEPTTGLDIQTRKAIWDLLSRLQNDEGMTIILTTHYLDEADEADQIYIVDHGKVIAQGSATAIKSQYASNILKIRFKEMKDLEKLLQTGMTVKEENELEYLFYPRTSLEAIEYLAKVREEIDSFEFRPGTMDDAFIALTGREVR
;
A
#
# COMPACT_ATOMS: atom_id res chain seq x y z
N VAL A 1 15.02 22.53 -8.63
CA VAL A 1 15.06 23.89 -9.24
C VAL A 1 13.70 24.23 -9.86
N ASP A 2 13.02 23.30 -10.48
CA ASP A 2 11.78 23.58 -11.23
C ASP A 2 10.58 23.89 -10.34
N ILE A 3 10.43 23.21 -9.21
CA ILE A 3 9.37 23.51 -8.21
C ILE A 3 9.54 24.96 -7.72
N ALA A 4 10.75 25.37 -7.33
CA ALA A 4 11.00 26.74 -6.86
C ALA A 4 10.65 27.80 -7.93
N ARG A 5 10.89 27.52 -9.21
CA ARG A 5 10.51 28.43 -10.31
C ARG A 5 9.00 28.52 -10.47
N ALA A 6 8.28 27.40 -10.38
CA ALA A 6 6.82 27.38 -10.46
C ALA A 6 6.16 28.19 -9.33
N LEU A 7 6.74 28.14 -8.13
CA LEU A 7 6.23 28.85 -6.95
C LEU A 7 6.43 30.39 -7.00
N LEU A 8 7.34 30.91 -7.86
CA LEU A 8 7.54 32.35 -7.99
C LEU A 8 6.29 33.12 -8.45
N SER A 9 5.40 32.45 -9.17
CA SER A 9 4.13 33.03 -9.63
C SER A 9 3.00 32.93 -8.63
N GLN A 10 3.21 32.34 -7.46
CA GLN A 10 2.20 32.08 -6.42
C GLN A 10 0.93 31.44 -7.00
N PRO A 11 1.00 30.28 -7.63
CA PRO A 11 -0.15 29.67 -8.29
C PRO A 11 -1.12 29.07 -7.27
N ASP A 12 -2.42 29.08 -7.59
CA ASP A 12 -3.44 28.36 -6.83
C ASP A 12 -3.38 26.84 -7.06
N ILE A 13 -2.87 26.43 -8.24
CA ILE A 13 -2.77 25.02 -8.66
C ILE A 13 -1.36 24.75 -9.15
N LEU A 14 -0.72 23.71 -8.62
CA LEU A 14 0.62 23.24 -9.01
C LEU A 14 0.53 21.85 -9.63
N PHE A 15 1.04 21.71 -10.86
CA PHE A 15 1.16 20.44 -11.56
C PHE A 15 2.62 19.96 -11.52
N LEU A 16 2.83 18.73 -11.07
CA LEU A 16 4.15 18.11 -10.96
C LEU A 16 4.15 16.75 -11.65
N ASP A 17 5.05 16.56 -12.58
CA ASP A 17 5.23 15.28 -13.25
C ASP A 17 6.45 14.57 -12.66
N GLU A 18 6.20 13.45 -11.94
CA GLU A 18 7.21 12.64 -11.25
C GLU A 18 8.25 13.47 -10.45
N PRO A 19 7.84 14.34 -9.51
CA PRO A 19 8.72 15.35 -8.91
C PRO A 19 9.86 14.76 -8.07
N THR A 20 9.78 13.50 -7.68
CA THR A 20 10.71 12.81 -6.77
C THR A 20 11.60 11.79 -7.47
N THR A 21 11.40 11.60 -8.78
CA THR A 21 12.19 10.63 -9.57
C THR A 21 13.66 10.95 -9.55
N GLY A 22 14.50 9.94 -9.25
CA GLY A 22 15.96 10.06 -9.19
C GLY A 22 16.49 10.72 -7.92
N LEU A 23 15.64 11.02 -6.93
CA LEU A 23 16.05 11.61 -5.66
C LEU A 23 16.30 10.51 -4.60
N ASP A 24 17.23 10.78 -3.69
CA ASP A 24 17.43 9.96 -2.50
C ASP A 24 16.26 10.10 -1.51
N ILE A 25 16.14 9.15 -0.57
CA ILE A 25 15.02 9.06 0.39
C ILE A 25 14.87 10.34 1.22
N GLN A 26 15.99 10.97 1.64
CA GLN A 26 15.92 12.18 2.48
C GLN A 26 15.41 13.37 1.68
N THR A 27 15.88 13.52 0.45
CA THR A 27 15.45 14.58 -0.48
C THR A 27 13.98 14.39 -0.88
N ARG A 28 13.53 13.14 -1.13
CA ARG A 28 12.11 12.82 -1.38
C ARG A 28 11.24 13.28 -0.21
N LYS A 29 11.61 12.93 1.01
CA LYS A 29 10.88 13.34 2.21
C LYS A 29 10.81 14.87 2.34
N ALA A 30 11.93 15.59 2.09
CA ALA A 30 11.94 17.04 2.14
C ALA A 30 11.01 17.69 1.11
N ILE A 31 10.87 17.09 -0.09
CA ILE A 31 9.89 17.51 -1.10
C ILE A 31 8.47 17.31 -0.60
N TRP A 32 8.13 16.14 -0.05
CA TRP A 32 6.81 15.87 0.50
C TRP A 32 6.46 16.79 1.67
N ASP A 33 7.39 17.06 2.58
CA ASP A 33 7.22 18.04 3.67
C ASP A 33 6.98 19.48 3.13
N LEU A 34 7.59 19.84 1.99
CA LEU A 34 7.33 21.10 1.32
C LEU A 34 5.93 21.14 0.71
N LEU A 35 5.54 20.10 -0.06
CA LEU A 35 4.24 20.02 -0.72
C LEU A 35 3.09 20.05 0.31
N SER A 36 3.24 19.32 1.41
CA SER A 36 2.26 19.31 2.51
C SER A 36 2.10 20.70 3.16
N ARG A 37 3.19 21.46 3.32
CA ARG A 37 3.11 22.84 3.81
C ARG A 37 2.40 23.77 2.82
N LEU A 38 2.72 23.70 1.53
CA LEU A 38 2.06 24.50 0.49
C LEU A 38 0.55 24.21 0.44
N GLN A 39 0.17 22.97 0.60
CA GLN A 39 -1.24 22.57 0.66
C GLN A 39 -1.93 23.09 1.92
N ASN A 40 -1.37 22.82 3.10
CA ASN A 40 -2.05 23.07 4.38
C ASN A 40 -1.99 24.54 4.81
N ASP A 41 -0.86 25.23 4.58
CA ASP A 41 -0.62 26.59 5.07
C ASP A 41 -1.03 27.64 4.03
N GLU A 42 -0.88 27.34 2.74
CA GLU A 42 -1.16 28.28 1.64
C GLU A 42 -2.43 27.93 0.86
N GLY A 43 -3.08 26.80 1.16
CA GLY A 43 -4.32 26.36 0.50
C GLY A 43 -4.12 25.97 -0.97
N MET A 44 -2.91 25.63 -1.37
CA MET A 44 -2.56 25.29 -2.76
C MET A 44 -3.11 23.92 -3.15
N THR A 45 -3.70 23.81 -4.34
CA THR A 45 -4.07 22.52 -4.91
C THR A 45 -2.87 21.95 -5.66
N ILE A 46 -2.45 20.71 -5.30
CA ILE A 46 -1.31 20.05 -5.91
C ILE A 46 -1.78 18.81 -6.65
N ILE A 47 -1.45 18.73 -7.93
CA ILE A 47 -1.72 17.57 -8.78
C ILE A 47 -0.35 17.03 -9.24
N LEU A 48 -0.06 15.79 -8.87
CA LEU A 48 1.21 15.16 -9.25
C LEU A 48 1.00 13.79 -9.86
N THR A 49 1.95 13.38 -10.70
CA THR A 49 2.10 11.99 -11.12
C THR A 49 3.26 11.35 -10.37
N THR A 50 3.15 10.08 -10.07
CA THR A 50 4.24 9.28 -9.52
C THR A 50 4.08 7.82 -9.90
N HIS A 51 5.18 7.10 -9.99
CA HIS A 51 5.20 5.63 -10.05
C HIS A 51 5.65 5.01 -8.72
N TYR A 52 5.94 5.82 -7.72
CA TYR A 52 6.24 5.36 -6.36
C TYR A 52 4.94 5.24 -5.57
N LEU A 53 4.48 4.00 -5.36
CA LEU A 53 3.19 3.74 -4.73
C LEU A 53 3.14 4.10 -3.25
N ASP A 54 4.27 4.12 -2.56
CA ASP A 54 4.41 4.61 -1.19
C ASP A 54 4.09 6.11 -1.07
N GLU A 55 4.33 6.89 -2.12
CA GLU A 55 3.99 8.32 -2.16
C GLU A 55 2.48 8.57 -2.23
N ALA A 56 1.72 7.63 -2.77
CA ALA A 56 0.28 7.76 -2.86
C ALA A 56 -0.41 7.79 -1.47
N ASP A 57 0.24 7.28 -0.42
CA ASP A 57 -0.29 7.33 0.95
C ASP A 57 -0.39 8.77 1.50
N GLU A 58 0.37 9.70 0.95
CA GLU A 58 0.38 11.12 1.35
C GLU A 58 -0.70 11.96 0.63
N ALA A 59 -1.38 11.41 -0.37
CA ALA A 59 -2.36 12.14 -1.17
C ALA A 59 -3.78 12.02 -0.61
N ASP A 60 -4.56 13.13 -0.65
CA ASP A 60 -5.98 13.12 -0.29
C ASP A 60 -6.82 12.32 -1.28
N GLN A 61 -6.47 12.39 -2.55
CA GLN A 61 -7.19 11.74 -3.66
C GLN A 61 -6.21 11.12 -4.65
N ILE A 62 -6.44 9.87 -4.97
CA ILE A 62 -5.63 9.07 -5.88
C ILE A 62 -6.45 8.66 -7.09
N TYR A 63 -5.84 8.69 -8.26
CA TYR A 63 -6.37 8.14 -9.50
C TYR A 63 -5.36 7.13 -10.05
N ILE A 64 -5.72 5.85 -10.07
CA ILE A 64 -4.90 4.81 -10.70
C ILE A 64 -5.29 4.73 -12.16
N VAL A 65 -4.30 4.95 -13.04
CA VAL A 65 -4.49 4.97 -14.49
C VAL A 65 -3.77 3.78 -15.11
N ASP A 66 -4.47 2.99 -15.91
CA ASP A 66 -3.89 1.92 -16.73
C ASP A 66 -4.49 1.98 -18.14
N HIS A 67 -3.63 1.79 -19.15
CA HIS A 67 -4.02 1.88 -20.57
C HIS A 67 -4.89 3.12 -20.91
N GLY A 68 -4.57 4.27 -20.35
CA GLY A 68 -5.27 5.54 -20.58
C GLY A 68 -6.66 5.64 -19.95
N LYS A 69 -7.01 4.74 -19.03
CA LYS A 69 -8.28 4.76 -18.30
C LYS A 69 -8.03 4.79 -16.79
N VAL A 70 -8.88 5.53 -16.08
CA VAL A 70 -8.92 5.47 -14.62
C VAL A 70 -9.58 4.15 -14.24
N ILE A 71 -8.82 3.27 -13.57
CA ILE A 71 -9.27 1.95 -13.13
C ILE A 71 -9.65 1.89 -11.65
N ALA A 72 -9.14 2.82 -10.83
CA ALA A 72 -9.57 3.04 -9.46
C ALA A 72 -9.34 4.49 -9.05
N GLN A 73 -10.15 4.98 -8.10
CA GLN A 73 -10.00 6.31 -7.51
C GLN A 73 -10.48 6.34 -6.08
N GLY A 74 -9.91 7.21 -5.26
CA GLY A 74 -10.30 7.41 -3.85
C GLY A 74 -9.11 7.78 -2.97
N SER A 75 -9.31 7.82 -1.66
CA SER A 75 -8.20 7.94 -0.71
C SER A 75 -7.36 6.66 -0.69
N ALA A 76 -6.10 6.75 -0.23
CA ALA A 76 -5.23 5.59 -0.05
C ALA A 76 -5.90 4.49 0.79
N THR A 77 -6.55 4.87 1.88
CA THR A 77 -7.27 3.94 2.76
C THR A 77 -8.41 3.23 2.02
N ALA A 78 -9.21 3.96 1.22
CA ALA A 78 -10.32 3.38 0.46
C ALA A 78 -9.80 2.37 -0.58
N ILE A 79 -8.77 2.73 -1.34
CA ILE A 79 -8.17 1.86 -2.36
C ILE A 79 -7.56 0.62 -1.71
N LYS A 80 -6.77 0.78 -0.65
CA LYS A 80 -6.18 -0.37 0.07
C LYS A 80 -7.24 -1.30 0.65
N SER A 81 -8.30 -0.76 1.24
CA SER A 81 -9.36 -1.59 1.83
C SER A 81 -10.17 -2.37 0.79
N GLN A 82 -10.26 -1.87 -0.43
CA GLN A 82 -11.04 -2.49 -1.51
C GLN A 82 -10.23 -3.51 -2.33
N TYR A 83 -8.95 -3.26 -2.54
CA TYR A 83 -8.15 -4.00 -3.51
C TYR A 83 -6.92 -4.69 -2.92
N ALA A 84 -6.39 -4.23 -1.78
CA ALA A 84 -5.23 -4.84 -1.15
C ALA A 84 -5.64 -5.95 -0.18
N SER A 85 -4.83 -7.00 -0.10
CA SER A 85 -5.03 -8.09 0.85
C SER A 85 -4.08 -7.95 2.04
N ASN A 86 -4.60 -8.13 3.25
CA ASN A 86 -3.72 -8.33 4.40
C ASN A 86 -3.03 -9.69 4.29
N ILE A 87 -1.81 -9.78 4.78
CA ILE A 87 -1.03 -11.01 4.78
C ILE A 87 -0.68 -11.36 6.22
N LEU A 88 -1.05 -12.56 6.63
CA LEU A 88 -0.64 -13.17 7.88
C LEU A 88 0.22 -14.39 7.55
N LYS A 89 1.53 -14.25 7.67
CA LYS A 89 2.48 -15.35 7.54
C LYS A 89 2.61 -16.05 8.88
N ILE A 90 2.40 -17.36 8.90
CA ILE A 90 2.54 -18.18 10.11
C ILE A 90 3.53 -19.28 9.83
N ARG A 91 4.50 -19.44 10.74
CA ARG A 91 5.34 -20.61 10.84
C ARG A 91 4.82 -21.50 11.96
N PHE A 92 4.43 -22.72 11.60
CA PHE A 92 3.99 -23.72 12.58
C PHE A 92 5.18 -24.54 13.09
N LYS A 93 5.03 -25.10 14.29
CA LYS A 93 6.02 -26.03 14.88
C LYS A 93 6.10 -27.35 14.16
N GLU A 94 5.00 -27.75 13.51
CA GLU A 94 4.87 -28.98 12.74
C GLU A 94 4.12 -28.70 11.43
N MET A 95 4.36 -29.54 10.42
CA MET A 95 3.63 -29.49 9.15
C MET A 95 2.14 -29.60 9.37
N LYS A 96 1.36 -28.78 8.67
CA LYS A 96 -0.10 -28.76 8.72
C LYS A 96 -0.71 -29.34 7.46
N ASP A 97 -1.86 -29.94 7.63
CA ASP A 97 -2.71 -30.35 6.53
C ASP A 97 -3.40 -29.12 5.92
N LEU A 98 -3.03 -28.77 4.69
CA LEU A 98 -3.54 -27.62 3.98
C LEU A 98 -5.07 -27.64 3.86
N GLU A 99 -5.68 -28.83 3.67
CA GLU A 99 -7.14 -28.97 3.58
C GLU A 99 -7.81 -28.54 4.90
N LYS A 100 -7.20 -28.87 6.05
CA LYS A 100 -7.71 -28.42 7.35
C LYS A 100 -7.54 -26.91 7.56
N LEU A 101 -6.45 -26.34 7.08
CA LEU A 101 -6.22 -24.88 7.13
C LEU A 101 -7.25 -24.14 6.28
N LEU A 102 -7.61 -24.65 5.11
CA LEU A 102 -8.63 -24.05 4.23
C LEU A 102 -10.04 -24.04 4.87
N GLN A 103 -10.32 -24.94 5.81
CA GLN A 103 -11.60 -24.95 6.56
C GLN A 103 -11.76 -23.76 7.51
N THR A 104 -10.72 -22.97 7.71
CA THR A 104 -10.79 -21.72 8.51
C THR A 104 -11.65 -20.64 7.88
N GLY A 105 -11.97 -20.76 6.59
CA GLY A 105 -12.69 -19.77 5.79
C GLY A 105 -11.81 -18.63 5.25
N MET A 106 -10.52 -18.65 5.56
CA MET A 106 -9.52 -17.73 4.95
C MET A 106 -8.89 -18.37 3.73
N THR A 107 -8.46 -17.56 2.78
CA THR A 107 -7.57 -18.02 1.72
C THR A 107 -6.21 -18.34 2.33
N VAL A 108 -5.67 -19.53 2.05
CA VAL A 108 -4.37 -19.98 2.56
C VAL A 108 -3.51 -20.45 1.40
N LYS A 109 -2.24 -20.07 1.42
CA LYS A 109 -1.23 -20.53 0.47
C LYS A 109 -0.05 -21.11 1.25
N GLU A 110 0.37 -22.32 0.89
CA GLU A 110 1.60 -22.90 1.40
C GLU A 110 2.80 -22.21 0.76
N GLU A 111 3.74 -21.72 1.56
CA GLU A 111 5.00 -21.13 1.10
C GLU A 111 6.14 -22.16 1.17
N ASN A 112 6.17 -22.93 2.26
CA ASN A 112 7.04 -24.11 2.42
C ASN A 112 6.43 -25.07 3.46
N GLU A 113 7.11 -26.14 3.81
CA GLU A 113 6.62 -27.23 4.68
C GLU A 113 6.04 -26.78 6.03
N LEU A 114 6.54 -25.67 6.59
CA LEU A 114 6.13 -25.14 7.89
C LEU A 114 5.51 -23.73 7.83
N GLU A 115 5.59 -23.06 6.69
CA GLU A 115 5.15 -21.65 6.55
C GLU A 115 3.96 -21.53 5.61
N TYR A 116 2.94 -20.84 6.09
CA TYR A 116 1.69 -20.64 5.39
C TYR A 116 1.32 -19.15 5.39
N LEU A 117 0.84 -18.67 4.24
CA LEU A 117 0.31 -17.33 4.07
C LEU A 117 -1.22 -17.39 4.16
N PHE A 118 -1.77 -16.68 5.10
CA PHE A 118 -3.20 -16.46 5.27
C PHE A 118 -3.56 -15.06 4.81
N TYR A 119 -4.75 -14.89 4.26
CA TYR A 119 -5.25 -13.61 3.77
C TYR A 119 -6.50 -13.19 4.55
N PRO A 120 -6.34 -12.71 5.79
CA PRO A 120 -7.46 -12.25 6.60
C PRO A 120 -8.04 -10.94 6.04
N ARG A 121 -9.34 -10.77 6.12
CA ARG A 121 -10.02 -9.55 5.68
C ARG A 121 -9.69 -8.37 6.59
N THR A 122 -9.51 -8.63 7.87
CA THR A 122 -9.20 -7.61 8.88
C THR A 122 -8.09 -8.09 9.81
N SER A 123 -7.43 -7.14 10.47
CA SER A 123 -6.45 -7.45 11.54
C SER A 123 -7.11 -8.18 12.73
N LEU A 124 -8.40 -7.91 12.99
CA LEU A 124 -9.14 -8.61 14.05
C LEU A 124 -9.30 -10.09 13.72
N GLU A 125 -9.66 -10.43 12.49
CA GLU A 125 -9.73 -11.83 12.01
C GLU A 125 -8.38 -12.55 12.17
N ALA A 126 -7.28 -11.85 11.88
CA ALA A 126 -5.93 -12.39 12.09
C ALA A 126 -5.66 -12.68 13.57
N ILE A 127 -6.00 -11.74 14.47
CA ILE A 127 -5.84 -11.91 15.92
C ILE A 127 -6.67 -13.08 16.44
N GLU A 128 -7.92 -13.19 16.03
CA GLU A 128 -8.82 -14.29 16.43
C GLU A 128 -8.29 -15.66 15.98
N TYR A 129 -7.69 -15.71 14.78
CA TYR A 129 -7.09 -16.95 14.28
C TYR A 129 -5.81 -17.29 15.05
N LEU A 130 -4.91 -16.31 15.24
CA LEU A 130 -3.68 -16.50 16.03
C LEU A 130 -3.98 -16.99 17.45
N ALA A 131 -5.03 -16.46 18.08
CA ALA A 131 -5.46 -16.91 19.41
C ALA A 131 -5.85 -18.39 19.45
N LYS A 132 -6.48 -18.92 18.38
CA LYS A 132 -6.89 -20.32 18.27
C LYS A 132 -5.70 -21.27 18.09
N VAL A 133 -4.66 -20.82 17.34
CA VAL A 133 -3.51 -21.67 16.98
C VAL A 133 -2.24 -21.38 17.78
N ARG A 134 -2.32 -20.54 18.81
CA ARG A 134 -1.14 -20.00 19.54
C ARG A 134 -0.19 -21.08 20.06
N GLU A 135 -0.66 -22.24 20.48
CA GLU A 135 0.17 -23.33 21.00
C GLU A 135 0.91 -24.10 19.88
N GLU A 136 0.44 -23.95 18.64
CA GLU A 136 0.93 -24.67 17.46
C GLU A 136 1.92 -23.86 16.65
N ILE A 137 1.97 -22.53 16.84
CA ILE A 137 2.83 -21.62 16.08
C ILE A 137 4.20 -21.47 16.73
N ASP A 138 5.22 -21.33 15.89
CA ASP A 138 6.59 -20.96 16.24
C ASP A 138 6.77 -19.43 16.15
N SER A 139 6.35 -18.86 15.01
CA SER A 139 6.40 -17.41 14.79
C SER A 139 5.31 -16.97 13.82
N PHE A 140 5.01 -15.66 13.80
CA PHE A 140 4.12 -15.07 12.83
C PHE A 140 4.56 -13.66 12.46
N GLU A 141 4.13 -13.21 11.29
CA GLU A 141 4.24 -11.84 10.81
C GLU A 141 2.89 -11.41 10.24
N PHE A 142 2.39 -10.25 10.63
CA PHE A 142 1.21 -9.64 10.05
C PHE A 142 1.60 -8.37 9.31
N ARG A 143 1.20 -8.28 8.03
CA ARG A 143 1.39 -7.10 7.20
C ARG A 143 0.03 -6.66 6.64
N PRO A 144 -0.42 -5.42 6.93
CA PRO A 144 -1.58 -4.86 6.25
C PRO A 144 -1.32 -4.72 4.75
N GLY A 145 -2.39 -4.71 3.97
CA GLY A 145 -2.30 -4.49 2.54
C GLY A 145 -1.73 -3.11 2.19
N THR A 146 -0.87 -3.06 1.20
CA THR A 146 -0.17 -1.85 0.73
C THR A 146 -0.78 -1.33 -0.57
N MET A 147 -0.36 -0.14 -1.01
CA MET A 147 -0.73 0.37 -2.34
C MET A 147 -0.15 -0.49 -3.46
N ASP A 148 1.02 -1.10 -3.26
CA ASP A 148 1.59 -2.08 -4.21
C ASP A 148 0.67 -3.28 -4.39
N ASP A 149 0.16 -3.86 -3.27
CA ASP A 149 -0.78 -4.98 -3.33
C ASP A 149 -2.06 -4.60 -4.08
N ALA A 150 -2.59 -3.40 -3.84
CA ALA A 150 -3.77 -2.90 -4.54
C ALA A 150 -3.51 -2.69 -6.03
N PHE A 151 -2.36 -2.14 -6.39
CA PHE A 151 -1.97 -1.92 -7.78
C PHE A 151 -1.79 -3.23 -8.54
N ILE A 152 -1.10 -4.22 -7.94
CA ILE A 152 -0.93 -5.56 -8.51
C ILE A 152 -2.29 -6.24 -8.71
N ALA A 153 -3.20 -6.14 -7.72
CA ALA A 153 -4.54 -6.71 -7.82
C ALA A 153 -5.36 -6.10 -8.97
N LEU A 154 -5.21 -4.80 -9.20
CA LEU A 154 -5.93 -4.06 -10.25
C LEU A 154 -5.37 -4.28 -11.65
N THR A 155 -4.05 -4.34 -11.79
CA THR A 155 -3.35 -4.35 -13.09
C THR A 155 -2.82 -5.72 -13.49
N GLY A 156 -2.64 -6.63 -12.53
CA GLY A 156 -1.94 -7.90 -12.73
C GLY A 156 -0.43 -7.75 -12.98
N ARG A 157 0.16 -6.58 -12.68
CA ARG A 157 1.56 -6.26 -12.96
C ARG A 157 2.23 -5.69 -11.72
N GLU A 158 3.48 -6.09 -11.49
CA GLU A 158 4.35 -5.43 -10.52
C GLU A 158 4.89 -4.11 -11.10
N VAL A 159 4.98 -3.08 -10.26
CA VAL A 159 5.67 -1.83 -10.60
C VAL A 159 7.17 -2.11 -10.62
N ARG A 160 7.84 -1.75 -11.71
CA ARG A 160 9.28 -1.92 -11.88
C ARG A 160 10.03 -0.69 -11.45
#